data_38215da84ebf263e2bbdd723fdba43e7
#
_entry.id   38215da84ebf263e2bbdd723fdba43e7
#
_cell.length_a   1.000
_cell.length_b   1.000
_cell.length_c   1.000
_cell.angle_alpha   90.00
_cell.angle_beta   90.00
_cell.angle_gamma   90.00
#
_symmetry.space_group_name_H-M   'P 1'
#
loop_
_entity.id
_entity.type
_entity.pdbx_description
1 polymer ?
#
loop_
_entity_poly.entity_id
_entity_poly.type
_entity_poly.pdbx_seq_one_letter_code
_entity_poly.pdbx_strand_id
1 'polypeptide(L)'
;MKIGSHVGMSGKEMFLGSVKEALSYGADTLMVYTGAPQNTRRKAIEELRVEEGWNLMKEKGMDEIVIHAPYIINLANTVKPETYELAVEFLAKEIERTAAMGSKVLILHPGAHVGAGEEAGIRRIIEGLNTVLTADTPVNIALETMAG
;
A
#
# COMPACT_ATOMS: atom_id res chain seq x y z
N MET A 1 16.30 15.96 1.19
CA MET A 1 15.59 15.01 2.09
C MET A 1 14.12 15.38 2.06
N LYS A 2 13.23 14.41 1.86
CA LYS A 2 11.77 14.64 1.90
C LYS A 2 11.24 14.19 3.26
N ILE A 3 10.36 14.99 3.84
CA ILE A 3 9.71 14.69 5.11
C ILE A 3 8.20 14.73 4.90
N GLY A 4 7.51 13.74 5.38
CA GLY A 4 6.07 13.63 5.26
C GLY A 4 5.44 12.80 6.35
N SER A 5 4.14 12.61 6.26
CA SER A 5 3.39 11.81 7.22
C SER A 5 2.37 10.91 6.53
N HIS A 6 1.88 9.95 7.29
CA HIS A 6 0.69 9.20 6.91
C HIS A 6 -0.53 10.11 7.09
N VAL A 7 -1.30 10.28 6.02
CA VAL A 7 -2.52 11.09 6.02
C VAL A 7 -3.73 10.26 5.59
N GLY A 8 -4.91 10.73 5.94
CA GLY A 8 -6.15 10.05 5.58
C GLY A 8 -6.49 10.22 4.09
N MET A 9 -7.17 9.22 3.51
CA MET A 9 -7.79 9.33 2.19
C MET A 9 -9.27 8.94 2.29
N SER A 10 -10.12 9.92 2.50
CA SER A 10 -11.55 9.69 2.78
C SER A 10 -12.42 10.89 2.36
N GLY A 11 -13.73 10.75 2.61
CA GLY A 11 -14.70 11.80 2.34
C GLY A 11 -14.92 12.04 0.84
N LYS A 12 -15.29 13.26 0.49
CA LYS A 12 -15.55 13.66 -0.91
C LYS A 12 -14.28 14.05 -1.66
N GLU A 13 -13.23 14.44 -0.95
CA GLU A 13 -11.99 14.92 -1.56
C GLU A 13 -10.98 13.81 -1.82
N MET A 14 -11.09 12.67 -1.17
CA MET A 14 -10.22 11.50 -1.36
C MET A 14 -8.73 11.90 -1.40
N PHE A 15 -7.99 11.53 -2.45
CA PHE A 15 -6.56 11.83 -2.57
C PHE A 15 -6.25 13.33 -2.63
N LEU A 16 -7.10 14.13 -3.24
CA LEU A 16 -6.96 15.59 -3.18
C LEU A 16 -6.98 16.10 -1.73
N GLY A 17 -7.86 15.54 -0.90
CA GLY A 17 -7.92 15.86 0.54
C GLY A 17 -6.65 15.43 1.27
N SER A 18 -6.10 14.26 0.94
CA SER A 18 -4.82 13.77 1.49
C SER A 18 -3.66 14.74 1.20
N VAL A 19 -3.58 15.25 -0.03
CA VAL A 19 -2.56 16.23 -0.43
C VAL A 19 -2.72 17.53 0.34
N LYS A 20 -3.95 18.05 0.47
CA LYS A 20 -4.23 19.25 1.27
C LYS A 20 -3.82 19.09 2.74
N GLU A 21 -4.12 17.91 3.32
CA GLU A 21 -3.73 17.59 4.69
C GLU A 21 -2.21 17.59 4.85
N ALA A 22 -1.48 16.88 3.98
CA ALA A 22 -0.03 16.85 4.01
C ALA A 22 0.60 18.25 3.88
N LEU A 23 0.08 19.06 2.96
CA LEU A 23 0.53 20.44 2.77
C LEU A 23 0.28 21.32 4.01
N SER A 24 -0.79 21.07 4.76
CA SER A 24 -1.08 21.81 6.00
C SER A 24 -0.03 21.58 7.10
N TYR A 25 0.71 20.47 7.01
CA TYR A 25 1.83 20.14 7.90
C TYR A 25 3.19 20.62 7.38
N GLY A 26 3.24 21.21 6.19
CA GLY A 26 4.47 21.56 5.50
C GLY A 26 5.24 20.35 4.98
N ALA A 27 4.55 19.26 4.67
CA ALA A 27 5.16 18.02 4.20
C ALA A 27 5.61 18.13 2.73
N ASP A 28 6.72 17.43 2.39
CA ASP A 28 7.28 17.32 1.05
C ASP A 28 6.82 16.04 0.32
N THR A 29 6.24 15.10 1.06
CA THR A 29 5.71 13.81 0.59
C THR A 29 4.60 13.34 1.51
N LEU A 30 3.88 12.31 1.11
CA LEU A 30 2.83 11.74 1.95
C LEU A 30 2.68 10.23 1.73
N MET A 31 2.10 9.56 2.69
CA MET A 31 1.72 8.16 2.62
C MET A 31 0.22 8.02 2.84
N VAL A 32 -0.42 7.14 2.06
CA VAL A 32 -1.84 6.81 2.21
C VAL A 32 -2.10 5.32 2.03
N TYR A 33 -3.22 4.84 2.58
CA TYR A 33 -3.85 3.59 2.14
C TYR A 33 -4.76 3.87 0.93
N THR A 34 -4.85 2.94 -0.01
CA THR A 34 -5.78 3.08 -1.17
C THR A 34 -7.25 2.80 -0.82
N GLY A 35 -7.52 2.48 0.43
CA GLY A 35 -8.84 2.23 1.03
C GLY A 35 -8.68 1.89 2.50
N ALA A 36 -9.75 1.46 3.16
CA ALA A 36 -9.68 1.12 4.58
C ALA A 36 -8.71 -0.05 4.84
N PRO A 37 -7.72 0.11 5.75
CA PRO A 37 -6.66 -0.88 5.94
C PRO A 37 -7.14 -2.18 6.61
N GLN A 38 -8.32 -2.17 7.23
CA GLN A 38 -8.88 -3.31 7.95
C GLN A 38 -9.82 -4.20 7.10
N ASN A 39 -10.04 -3.87 5.83
CA ASN A 39 -10.91 -4.65 4.94
C ASN A 39 -10.46 -4.62 3.48
N THR A 40 -11.13 -5.42 2.64
CA THR A 40 -10.83 -5.54 1.21
C THR A 40 -11.67 -4.62 0.31
N ARG A 41 -12.54 -3.80 0.89
CA ARG A 41 -13.40 -2.91 0.10
C ARG A 41 -12.56 -1.78 -0.48
N ARG A 42 -12.69 -1.57 -1.79
CA ARG A 42 -11.96 -0.51 -2.52
C ARG A 42 -12.92 0.23 -3.43
N LYS A 43 -12.84 1.54 -3.40
CA LYS A 43 -13.47 2.39 -4.42
C LYS A 43 -12.74 2.22 -5.75
N ALA A 44 -13.42 2.48 -6.85
CA ALA A 44 -12.77 2.56 -8.15
C ALA A 44 -11.71 3.68 -8.16
N ILE A 45 -10.65 3.51 -8.94
CA ILE A 45 -9.55 4.50 -9.00
C ILE A 45 -10.06 5.86 -9.44
N GLU A 46 -11.01 5.88 -10.37
CA GLU A 46 -11.64 7.08 -10.91
C GLU A 46 -12.34 7.92 -9.83
N GLU A 47 -12.77 7.29 -8.74
CA GLU A 47 -13.41 7.97 -7.61
C GLU A 47 -12.41 8.56 -6.62
N LEU A 48 -11.12 8.24 -6.74
CA LEU A 48 -10.09 8.65 -5.78
C LEU A 48 -9.56 10.06 -6.01
N ARG A 49 -9.95 10.75 -7.08
CA ARG A 49 -9.49 12.10 -7.45
C ARG A 49 -7.96 12.21 -7.55
N VAL A 50 -7.36 11.18 -8.15
CA VAL A 50 -5.89 11.04 -8.26
C VAL A 50 -5.29 12.20 -9.07
N GLU A 51 -5.86 12.49 -10.24
CA GLU A 51 -5.38 13.56 -11.11
C GLU A 51 -5.37 14.92 -10.42
N GLU A 52 -6.46 15.25 -9.71
CA GLU A 52 -6.57 16.52 -9.00
C GLU A 52 -5.55 16.64 -7.86
N GLY A 53 -5.31 15.53 -7.13
CA GLY A 53 -4.28 15.47 -6.12
C GLY A 53 -2.89 15.71 -6.70
N TRP A 54 -2.53 15.04 -7.80
CA TRP A 54 -1.25 15.23 -8.47
C TRP A 54 -1.08 16.64 -9.05
N ASN A 55 -2.12 17.26 -9.59
CA ASN A 55 -2.07 18.63 -10.06
C ASN A 55 -1.72 19.60 -8.91
N LEU A 56 -2.35 19.43 -7.75
CA LEU A 56 -2.02 20.23 -6.57
C LEU A 56 -0.60 19.95 -6.07
N MET A 57 -0.17 18.69 -6.02
CA MET A 57 1.18 18.31 -5.64
C MET A 57 2.22 19.00 -6.54
N LYS A 58 2.03 18.92 -7.85
CA LYS A 58 2.91 19.55 -8.85
C LYS A 58 2.97 21.07 -8.67
N GLU A 59 1.84 21.71 -8.44
CA GLU A 59 1.79 23.17 -8.15
C GLU A 59 2.62 23.54 -6.92
N LYS A 60 2.66 22.66 -5.89
CA LYS A 60 3.36 22.87 -4.62
C LYS A 60 4.76 22.26 -4.57
N GLY A 61 5.26 21.70 -5.68
CA GLY A 61 6.60 21.13 -5.76
C GLY A 61 6.74 19.75 -5.11
N MET A 62 5.63 19.05 -4.84
CA MET A 62 5.63 17.65 -4.39
C MET A 62 5.64 16.73 -5.61
N ASP A 63 6.46 15.69 -5.60
CA ASP A 63 6.67 14.79 -6.76
C ASP A 63 6.67 13.30 -6.40
N GLU A 64 6.39 12.95 -5.15
CA GLU A 64 6.46 11.57 -4.67
C GLU A 64 5.39 11.30 -3.60
N ILE A 65 4.80 10.12 -3.69
CA ILE A 65 3.92 9.55 -2.66
C ILE A 65 4.31 8.11 -2.38
N VAL A 66 3.94 7.64 -1.20
CA VAL A 66 4.11 6.25 -0.79
C VAL A 66 2.73 5.66 -0.49
N ILE A 67 2.48 4.44 -0.96
CA ILE A 67 1.27 3.69 -0.62
C ILE A 67 1.63 2.64 0.42
N HIS A 68 0.75 2.48 1.40
CA HIS A 68 0.85 1.41 2.39
C HIS A 68 -0.22 0.36 2.11
N ALA A 69 0.19 -0.90 2.03
CA ALA A 69 -0.73 -2.02 1.89
C ALA A 69 -1.56 -2.20 3.17
N PRO A 70 -2.82 -2.65 3.08
CA PRO A 70 -3.62 -2.91 4.27
C PRO A 70 -3.04 -4.04 5.11
N TYR A 71 -3.06 -3.89 6.41
CA TYR A 71 -2.48 -4.85 7.35
C TYR A 71 -3.24 -6.17 7.46
N ILE A 72 -4.38 -6.31 6.77
CA ILE A 72 -5.07 -7.60 6.65
C ILE A 72 -4.36 -8.59 5.73
N ILE A 73 -3.41 -8.11 4.89
CA ILE A 73 -2.59 -8.98 4.05
C ILE A 73 -1.60 -9.73 4.96
N ASN A 74 -1.72 -11.05 5.02
CA ASN A 74 -0.80 -11.92 5.76
C ASN A 74 -0.25 -13.00 4.84
N LEU A 75 0.89 -12.74 4.20
CA LEU A 75 1.58 -13.69 3.33
C LEU A 75 2.28 -14.81 4.10
N ALA A 76 2.47 -14.67 5.41
CA ALA A 76 3.13 -15.67 6.24
C ALA A 76 2.15 -16.75 6.78
N ASN A 77 0.86 -16.63 6.51
CA ASN A 77 -0.13 -17.57 7.04
C ASN A 77 0.00 -18.94 6.37
N THR A 78 0.40 -19.93 7.15
CA THR A 78 0.56 -21.32 6.71
C THR A 78 -0.58 -22.22 7.19
N VAL A 79 -1.45 -21.73 8.06
CA VAL A 79 -2.50 -22.53 8.74
C VAL A 79 -3.80 -22.50 7.95
N LYS A 80 -4.12 -21.38 7.32
CA LYS A 80 -5.36 -21.19 6.58
C LYS A 80 -5.08 -20.88 5.11
N PRO A 81 -5.14 -21.87 4.21
CA PRO A 81 -4.86 -21.66 2.78
C PRO A 81 -5.70 -20.54 2.17
N GLU A 82 -6.99 -20.47 2.50
CA GLU A 82 -7.89 -19.44 2.00
C GLU A 82 -7.49 -18.02 2.41
N THR A 83 -6.93 -17.85 3.60
CA THR A 83 -6.42 -16.54 4.06
C THR A 83 -5.18 -16.14 3.26
N TYR A 84 -4.31 -17.10 2.96
CA TYR A 84 -3.12 -16.87 2.15
C TYR A 84 -3.48 -16.53 0.70
N GLU A 85 -4.37 -17.31 0.08
CA GLU A 85 -4.82 -17.06 -1.30
C GLU A 85 -5.44 -15.67 -1.45
N LEU A 86 -6.29 -15.27 -0.49
CA LEU A 86 -6.86 -13.93 -0.43
C LEU A 86 -5.77 -12.86 -0.27
N ALA A 87 -4.75 -13.12 0.56
CA ALA A 87 -3.64 -12.17 0.74
C ALA A 87 -2.84 -11.97 -0.54
N VAL A 88 -2.55 -13.04 -1.29
CA VAL A 88 -1.84 -12.98 -2.59
C VAL A 88 -2.68 -12.23 -3.62
N GLU A 89 -3.97 -12.58 -3.78
CA GLU A 89 -4.87 -11.89 -4.70
C GLU A 89 -4.98 -10.41 -4.38
N PHE A 90 -5.12 -10.09 -3.09
CA PHE A 90 -5.29 -8.72 -2.66
C PHE A 90 -4.00 -7.89 -2.80
N LEU A 91 -2.84 -8.49 -2.57
CA LEU A 91 -1.56 -7.85 -2.84
C LEU A 91 -1.39 -7.49 -4.32
N ALA A 92 -1.77 -8.39 -5.23
CA ALA A 92 -1.75 -8.11 -6.67
C ALA A 92 -2.61 -6.88 -7.00
N LYS A 93 -3.82 -6.80 -6.45
CA LYS A 93 -4.70 -5.63 -6.60
C LYS A 93 -4.10 -4.35 -6.02
N GLU A 94 -3.45 -4.41 -4.87
CA GLU A 94 -2.81 -3.23 -4.27
C GLU A 94 -1.59 -2.76 -5.07
N ILE A 95 -0.85 -3.65 -5.73
CA ILE A 95 0.22 -3.29 -6.67
C ILE A 95 -0.35 -2.50 -7.85
N GLU A 96 -1.43 -2.98 -8.47
CA GLU A 96 -2.12 -2.29 -9.57
C GLU A 96 -2.63 -0.91 -9.12
N ARG A 97 -3.25 -0.84 -7.96
CA ARG A 97 -3.75 0.42 -7.39
C ARG A 97 -2.63 1.39 -7.06
N THR A 98 -1.52 0.90 -6.54
CA THR A 98 -0.32 1.71 -6.26
C THR A 98 0.21 2.36 -7.53
N ALA A 99 0.34 1.59 -8.60
CA ALA A 99 0.72 2.11 -9.91
C ALA A 99 -0.28 3.14 -10.44
N ALA A 100 -1.58 2.84 -10.35
CA ALA A 100 -2.65 3.73 -10.79
C ALA A 100 -2.71 5.05 -9.97
N MET A 101 -2.32 5.01 -8.69
CA MET A 101 -2.14 6.20 -7.85
C MET A 101 -0.89 7.01 -8.21
N GLY A 102 -0.02 6.51 -9.10
CA GLY A 102 1.22 7.17 -9.49
C GLY A 102 2.37 6.96 -8.50
N SER A 103 2.25 6.05 -7.54
CA SER A 103 3.33 5.68 -6.63
C SER A 103 4.22 4.60 -7.22
N LYS A 104 5.49 4.62 -6.85
CA LYS A 104 6.48 3.57 -7.18
C LYS A 104 6.79 2.66 -6.00
N VAL A 105 6.22 2.93 -4.82
CA VAL A 105 6.50 2.21 -3.58
C VAL A 105 5.22 1.79 -2.90
N LEU A 106 5.11 0.49 -2.61
CA LEU A 106 4.08 -0.11 -1.77
C LEU A 106 4.75 -0.70 -0.53
N ILE A 107 4.47 -0.13 0.63
CA ILE A 107 4.92 -0.69 1.92
C ILE A 107 4.03 -1.86 2.28
N LEU A 108 4.63 -2.96 2.70
CA LEU A 108 3.95 -4.20 3.04
C LEU A 108 4.45 -4.75 4.38
N HIS A 109 3.55 -4.97 5.32
CA HIS A 109 3.78 -5.85 6.44
C HIS A 109 3.76 -7.31 5.92
N PRO A 110 4.85 -8.07 6.03
CA PRO A 110 4.91 -9.41 5.43
C PRO A 110 3.93 -10.40 6.07
N GLY A 111 3.52 -10.17 7.30
CA GLY A 111 2.57 -11.00 8.04
C GLY A 111 3.19 -11.81 9.16
N ALA A 112 2.35 -12.60 9.85
CA ALA A 112 2.74 -13.45 10.97
C ALA A 112 2.51 -14.93 10.63
N HIS A 113 3.41 -15.81 11.07
CA HIS A 113 3.39 -17.26 10.78
C HIS A 113 2.32 -18.05 11.55
N VAL A 114 1.58 -17.39 12.43
CA VAL A 114 0.43 -17.95 13.21
C VAL A 114 0.72 -19.30 13.88
N GLY A 115 1.91 -19.44 14.49
CA GLY A 115 2.33 -20.63 15.21
C GLY A 115 3.06 -21.70 14.39
N ALA A 116 3.18 -21.54 13.08
CA ALA A 116 3.85 -22.52 12.22
C ALA A 116 5.40 -22.44 12.22
N GLY A 117 5.95 -21.40 12.83
CA GLY A 117 7.39 -21.14 12.90
C GLY A 117 7.90 -20.20 11.81
N GLU A 118 9.00 -19.53 12.11
CA GLU A 118 9.57 -18.47 11.27
C GLU A 118 9.96 -18.97 9.88
N GLU A 119 10.63 -20.13 9.76
CA GLU A 119 11.03 -20.67 8.46
C GLU A 119 9.84 -20.94 7.53
N ALA A 120 8.75 -21.50 8.08
CA ALA A 120 7.54 -21.77 7.31
C ALA A 120 6.89 -20.45 6.84
N GLY A 121 6.83 -19.45 7.74
CA GLY A 121 6.33 -18.12 7.42
C GLY A 121 7.16 -17.42 6.34
N ILE A 122 8.49 -17.44 6.45
CA ILE A 122 9.40 -16.83 5.46
C ILE A 122 9.24 -17.50 4.09
N ARG A 123 9.20 -18.83 4.02
CA ARG A 123 8.95 -19.55 2.75
C ARG A 123 7.63 -19.11 2.11
N ARG A 124 6.58 -18.98 2.91
CA ARG A 124 5.28 -18.60 2.41
C ARG A 124 5.24 -17.16 1.87
N ILE A 125 5.95 -16.24 2.54
CA ILE A 125 6.13 -14.87 2.05
C ILE A 125 6.85 -14.85 0.70
N ILE A 126 7.94 -15.60 0.57
CA ILE A 126 8.71 -15.71 -0.68
C ILE A 126 7.83 -16.24 -1.81
N GLU A 127 7.07 -17.31 -1.57
CA GLU A 127 6.12 -17.87 -2.54
C GLU A 127 5.08 -16.83 -2.98
N GLY A 128 4.47 -16.13 -2.02
CA GLY A 128 3.46 -15.11 -2.30
C GLY A 128 4.01 -13.94 -3.10
N LEU A 129 5.18 -13.43 -2.74
CA LEU A 129 5.83 -12.36 -3.47
C LEU A 129 6.22 -12.79 -4.89
N ASN A 130 6.77 -13.99 -5.06
CA ASN A 130 7.13 -14.52 -6.37
C ASN A 130 5.91 -14.79 -7.26
N THR A 131 4.74 -14.98 -6.68
CA THR A 131 3.49 -15.16 -7.44
C THR A 131 3.03 -13.84 -8.07
N VAL A 132 3.22 -12.72 -7.39
CA VAL A 132 2.69 -11.41 -7.82
C VAL A 132 3.72 -10.50 -8.47
N LEU A 133 5.01 -10.69 -8.18
CA LEU A 133 6.08 -9.85 -8.71
C LEU A 133 6.70 -10.47 -9.96
N THR A 134 6.90 -9.63 -10.96
CA THR A 134 7.65 -9.95 -12.19
C THR A 134 8.70 -8.88 -12.45
N ALA A 135 9.57 -9.11 -13.42
CA ALA A 135 10.57 -8.11 -13.83
C ALA A 135 9.92 -6.79 -14.33
N ASP A 136 8.69 -6.87 -14.82
CA ASP A 136 7.95 -5.73 -15.37
C ASP A 136 7.02 -5.06 -14.35
N THR A 137 7.01 -5.52 -13.10
CA THR A 137 6.19 -4.90 -12.05
C THR A 137 6.64 -3.45 -11.82
N PRO A 138 5.76 -2.44 -12.03
CA PRO A 138 6.17 -1.03 -12.00
C PRO A 138 6.32 -0.47 -10.58
N VAL A 139 6.08 -1.28 -9.56
CA VAL A 139 6.05 -0.89 -8.15
C VAL A 139 7.06 -1.73 -7.36
N ASN A 140 7.84 -1.07 -6.52
CA ASN A 140 8.71 -1.73 -5.55
C ASN A 140 7.94 -2.05 -4.27
N ILE A 141 8.09 -3.27 -3.78
CA ILE A 141 7.58 -3.65 -2.45
C ILE A 141 8.65 -3.32 -1.41
N ALA A 142 8.30 -2.47 -0.46
CA ALA A 142 9.12 -2.18 0.72
C ALA A 142 8.58 -3.00 1.91
N LEU A 143 9.33 -4.00 2.33
CA LEU A 143 8.95 -4.82 3.49
C LEU A 143 9.20 -4.02 4.77
N GLU A 144 8.13 -3.82 5.54
CA GLU A 144 8.20 -3.17 6.84
C GLU A 144 8.29 -4.22 7.95
N THR A 145 9.29 -4.07 8.83
CA THR A 145 9.43 -4.96 9.99
C THR A 145 8.28 -4.74 10.96
N MET A 146 7.75 -5.83 11.48
CA MET A 146 6.64 -5.82 12.42
C MET A 146 7.14 -5.98 13.85
N ALA A 147 6.42 -5.38 14.79
CA ALA A 147 6.62 -5.64 16.20
C ALA A 147 6.08 -7.04 16.55
N GLY A 148 6.85 -7.86 17.20
CA GLY A 148 6.36 -9.12 17.79
C GLY A 148 6.78 -10.36 17.37
#